data_806a494129e0f6b652bbb8d2b37ec380
#
_entry.id   806a494129e0f6b652bbb8d2b37ec380
#
_cell.length_a   1.000
_cell.length_b   1.000
_cell.length_c   1.000
_cell.angle_alpha   90.00
_cell.angle_beta   90.00
_cell.angle_gamma   90.00
#
_symmetry.space_group_name_H-M   'P 1'
#
loop_
_entity.id
_entity.type
_entity.pdbx_description
1 polymer ?
#
loop_
_entity_poly.entity_id
_entity_poly.type
_entity_poly.pdbx_seq_one_letter_code
_entity_poly.pdbx_strand_id
1 'polypeptide(L)'
;MISIDIISCLNDNYSYLLHDKKTNAVAIIDPSDFNPCDQEIEKKHKKLDYIINTHHHFDHVGGNEELKKKYGAKVLGFENDKDRIPGLDKGL
;
A
#
# COMPACT_ATOMS: atom_id res chain seq x y z
N MET A 1 3.96 -13.88 -13.18
CA MET A 1 4.22 -14.35 -11.79
C MET A 1 4.28 -13.17 -10.83
N ILE A 2 3.65 -13.31 -9.68
CA ILE A 2 3.63 -12.26 -8.66
C ILE A 2 4.48 -12.70 -7.48
N SER A 3 5.41 -11.85 -7.05
CA SER A 3 6.14 -12.06 -5.81
C SER A 3 5.47 -11.28 -4.69
N ILE A 4 5.49 -11.84 -3.48
CA ILE A 4 4.86 -11.25 -2.31
C ILE A 4 5.88 -11.17 -1.18
N ASP A 5 6.07 -9.96 -0.64
CA ASP A 5 6.89 -9.73 0.55
C ASP A 5 6.01 -9.29 1.70
N ILE A 6 6.22 -9.87 2.87
CA ILE A 6 5.45 -9.52 4.07
C ILE A 6 6.26 -8.53 4.89
N ILE A 7 5.64 -7.39 5.22
CA ILE A 7 6.27 -6.31 5.97
C ILE A 7 5.60 -6.19 7.33
N SER A 8 6.37 -6.33 8.41
CA SER A 8 5.85 -6.10 9.75
C SER A 8 5.69 -4.61 10.00
N CYS A 9 4.50 -4.20 10.38
CA CYS A 9 4.15 -2.81 10.69
C CYS A 9 3.55 -2.74 12.08
N LEU A 10 3.84 -1.67 12.82
CA LEU A 10 3.36 -1.47 14.18
C LEU A 10 3.70 -2.70 15.03
N ASN A 11 2.86 -3.09 15.99
CA ASN A 11 3.16 -4.24 16.84
C ASN A 11 2.72 -5.57 16.25
N ASP A 12 1.53 -5.60 15.65
CA ASP A 12 0.90 -6.85 15.22
C ASP A 12 0.36 -6.82 13.79
N ASN A 13 0.64 -5.77 13.04
CA ASN A 13 0.08 -5.61 11.71
C ASN A 13 1.08 -5.97 10.63
N TYR A 14 0.58 -6.48 9.51
CA TYR A 14 1.40 -6.81 8.35
C TYR A 14 0.90 -6.09 7.12
N SER A 15 1.83 -5.63 6.31
CA SER A 15 1.55 -5.12 4.98
C SER A 15 2.15 -6.07 3.96
N TYR A 16 1.56 -6.14 2.77
CA TYR A 16 2.00 -7.06 1.74
C TYR A 16 2.45 -6.27 0.51
N LEU A 17 3.70 -6.45 0.13
CA LEU A 17 4.27 -5.80 -1.04
C LEU A 17 4.24 -6.79 -2.21
N LEU A 18 3.52 -6.42 -3.26
CA LEU A 18 3.32 -7.26 -4.44
C LEU A 18 4.09 -6.71 -5.63
N HIS A 19 4.71 -7.59 -6.37
CA HIS A 19 5.40 -7.22 -7.61
C HIS A 19 5.00 -8.19 -8.71
N ASP A 20 4.38 -7.67 -9.77
CA ASP A 20 4.08 -8.45 -10.97
C ASP A 20 5.27 -8.38 -11.91
N LYS A 21 5.99 -9.48 -12.03
CA LYS A 21 7.21 -9.53 -12.83
C LYS A 21 6.96 -9.34 -14.32
N LYS A 22 5.75 -9.63 -14.78
CA LYS A 22 5.40 -9.50 -16.20
C LYS A 22 5.20 -8.04 -16.61
N THR A 23 4.47 -7.29 -15.80
CA THR A 23 4.16 -5.88 -16.09
C THR A 23 5.07 -4.89 -15.36
N ASN A 24 5.83 -5.40 -14.38
CA ASN A 24 6.63 -4.61 -13.45
C ASN A 24 5.79 -3.71 -12.54
N ALA A 25 4.52 -4.00 -12.39
CA ALA A 25 3.66 -3.25 -11.47
C ALA A 25 3.99 -3.60 -10.02
N VAL A 26 3.99 -2.60 -9.16
CA VAL A 26 4.26 -2.74 -7.72
C VAL A 26 3.08 -2.19 -6.95
N ALA A 27 2.56 -3.01 -6.03
CA ALA A 27 1.43 -2.62 -5.19
C ALA A 27 1.71 -2.97 -3.73
N ILE A 28 1.12 -2.22 -2.81
CA ILE A 28 1.19 -2.53 -1.40
C ILE A 28 -0.22 -2.63 -0.83
N ILE A 29 -0.45 -3.64 0.01
CA ILE A 29 -1.73 -3.89 0.64
C ILE A 29 -1.67 -3.47 2.10
N ASP A 30 -2.60 -2.61 2.51
CA ASP A 30 -2.78 -2.14 3.88
C ASP A 30 -1.50 -1.61 4.53
N PRO A 31 -0.88 -0.54 3.96
CA PRO A 31 0.33 0.03 4.53
C PRO A 31 0.01 0.77 5.83
N SER A 32 0.15 0.07 6.95
CA SER A 32 -0.20 0.59 8.27
C SER A 32 0.75 1.67 8.77
N ASP A 33 2.02 1.58 8.37
CA ASP A 33 3.07 2.48 8.82
C ASP A 33 3.99 2.80 7.64
N PHE A 34 4.21 4.09 7.41
CA PHE A 34 5.00 4.56 6.27
C PHE A 34 6.43 4.02 6.27
N ASN A 35 7.14 4.15 7.40
CA ASN A 35 8.58 3.87 7.42
C ASN A 35 8.97 2.45 7.03
N PRO A 36 8.44 1.39 7.64
CA PRO A 36 8.81 0.05 7.24
C PRO A 36 8.40 -0.30 5.82
N CYS A 37 7.26 0.22 5.36
CA CYS A 37 6.80 0.01 4.00
C CYS A 37 7.71 0.70 3.00
N ASP A 38 8.06 1.96 3.27
CA ASP A 38 8.94 2.74 2.42
C ASP A 38 10.32 2.10 2.29
N GLN A 39 10.87 1.60 3.39
CA GLN A 39 12.18 0.95 3.39
C GLN A 39 12.19 -0.26 2.45
N GLU A 40 11.18 -1.10 2.50
CA GLU A 40 11.11 -2.27 1.61
C GLU A 40 10.89 -1.88 0.15
N ILE A 41 10.06 -0.88 -0.12
CA ILE A 41 9.82 -0.41 -1.48
C ILE A 41 11.11 0.15 -2.08
N GLU A 42 11.81 1.01 -1.35
CA GLU A 42 13.07 1.60 -1.80
C GLU A 42 14.14 0.53 -2.01
N LYS A 43 14.23 -0.44 -1.11
CA LYS A 43 15.22 -1.50 -1.19
C LYS A 43 15.04 -2.40 -2.40
N LYS A 44 13.78 -2.74 -2.74
CA LYS A 44 13.49 -3.78 -3.72
C LYS A 44 13.05 -3.25 -5.09
N HIS A 45 12.29 -2.17 -5.12
CA HIS A 45 11.63 -1.73 -6.36
C HIS A 45 11.85 -0.28 -6.71
N LYS A 46 12.00 0.60 -5.74
CA LYS A 46 12.16 2.06 -5.89
C LYS A 46 10.99 2.73 -6.61
N LYS A 47 9.84 2.07 -6.67
CA LYS A 47 8.60 2.58 -7.24
C LYS A 47 7.41 1.95 -6.57
N LEU A 48 6.27 2.61 -6.66
CA LEU A 48 5.00 2.08 -6.16
C LEU A 48 3.89 2.58 -7.09
N ASP A 49 3.12 1.66 -7.66
CA ASP A 49 2.05 2.00 -8.59
C ASP A 49 0.69 2.07 -7.91
N TYR A 50 0.43 1.18 -6.95
CA TYR A 50 -0.88 1.06 -6.31
C TYR A 50 -0.75 0.84 -4.81
N ILE A 51 -1.70 1.42 -4.08
CA ILE A 51 -1.94 1.14 -2.67
C ILE A 51 -3.34 0.55 -2.58
N ILE A 52 -3.47 -0.66 -2.04
CA ILE A 52 -4.74 -1.36 -1.94
C ILE A 52 -5.13 -1.48 -0.47
N ASN A 53 -6.31 -0.99 -0.11
CA ASN A 53 -6.80 -1.06 1.25
C ASN A 53 -7.97 -2.04 1.34
N THR A 54 -7.85 -3.03 2.23
CA THR A 54 -8.91 -3.97 2.50
C THR A 54 -9.84 -3.46 3.62
N HIS A 55 -9.33 -2.55 4.45
CA HIS A 55 -10.06 -1.96 5.58
C HIS A 55 -9.84 -0.46 5.63
N HIS A 56 -10.74 0.26 6.30
CA HIS A 56 -10.59 1.70 6.54
C HIS A 56 -9.97 2.02 7.89
N HIS A 57 -9.66 1.01 8.70
CA HIS A 57 -9.08 1.21 10.03
C HIS A 57 -7.69 1.85 9.93
N PHE A 58 -7.37 2.71 10.89
CA PHE A 58 -6.10 3.43 10.92
C PHE A 58 -4.89 2.49 10.78
N ASP A 59 -4.93 1.35 11.44
CA ASP A 59 -3.83 0.38 11.43
C ASP A 59 -3.68 -0.35 10.09
N HIS A 60 -4.54 -0.04 9.10
CA HIS A 60 -4.42 -0.58 7.74
C HIS A 60 -4.21 0.49 6.68
N VAL A 61 -4.41 1.75 7.00
CA VAL A 61 -4.30 2.85 6.03
C VAL A 61 -3.37 3.98 6.47
N GLY A 62 -2.65 3.78 7.58
CA GLY A 62 -1.84 4.85 8.19
C GLY A 62 -0.74 5.40 7.30
N GLY A 63 -0.23 4.61 6.36
CA GLY A 63 0.82 5.04 5.44
C GLY A 63 0.33 5.54 4.08
N ASN A 64 -1.00 5.53 3.83
CA ASN A 64 -1.54 5.84 2.51
C ASN A 64 -1.10 7.17 1.93
N GLU A 65 -1.31 8.26 2.66
CA GLU A 65 -1.06 9.59 2.12
C GLU A 65 0.42 9.85 1.87
N GLU A 66 1.28 9.41 2.77
CA GLU A 66 2.71 9.60 2.61
C GLU A 66 3.26 8.79 1.44
N LEU A 67 2.82 7.54 1.29
CA LEU A 67 3.23 6.70 0.16
C LEU A 67 2.69 7.23 -1.16
N LYS A 68 1.43 7.66 -1.18
CA LYS A 68 0.83 8.26 -2.37
C LYS A 68 1.61 9.50 -2.81
N LYS A 69 1.93 10.37 -1.86
CA LYS A 69 2.66 11.60 -2.14
C LYS A 69 4.07 11.32 -2.65
N LYS A 70 4.77 10.38 -2.05
CA LYS A 70 6.14 10.06 -2.42
C LYS A 70 6.25 9.40 -3.79
N TYR A 71 5.40 8.41 -4.07
CA TYR A 71 5.52 7.59 -5.28
C TYR A 71 4.50 7.91 -6.37
N GLY A 72 3.52 8.74 -6.07
CA GLY A 72 2.44 9.00 -7.03
C GLY A 72 1.51 7.81 -7.24
N ALA A 73 1.44 6.91 -6.26
CA ALA A 73 0.64 5.71 -6.36
C ALA A 73 -0.86 6.01 -6.29
N LYS A 74 -1.67 5.17 -6.95
CA LYS A 74 -3.13 5.26 -6.86
C LYS A 74 -3.62 4.43 -5.69
N VAL A 75 -4.58 4.96 -4.94
CA VAL A 75 -5.16 4.28 -3.78
C VAL A 75 -6.48 3.64 -4.18
N LEU A 76 -6.57 2.32 -4.00
CA LEU A 76 -7.74 1.51 -4.32
C LEU A 76 -8.34 0.96 -3.03
N GLY A 77 -9.66 0.92 -2.96
CA GLY A 77 -10.35 0.37 -1.80
C GLY A 77 -11.83 0.19 -2.09
N PHE A 78 -12.62 -0.20 -1.10
CA PHE A 78 -14.05 -0.37 -1.30
C PHE A 78 -14.74 0.98 -1.45
N GLU A 79 -15.65 1.07 -2.42
CA GLU A 79 -16.41 2.30 -2.68
C GLU A 79 -17.12 2.81 -1.43
N ASN A 80 -17.68 1.91 -0.64
CA ASN A 80 -18.40 2.27 0.59
C ASN A 80 -17.51 2.92 1.65
N ASP A 81 -16.20 2.76 1.55
CA ASP A 81 -15.24 3.29 2.52
C ASP A 81 -14.49 4.51 1.99
N LYS A 82 -14.87 5.06 0.85
CA LYS A 82 -14.09 6.14 0.23
C LYS A 82 -13.91 7.37 1.10
N ASP A 83 -14.88 7.67 1.97
CA ASP A 83 -14.80 8.81 2.88
C ASP A 83 -13.91 8.54 4.09
N ARG A 84 -13.52 7.29 4.30
CA ARG A 84 -12.74 6.83 5.44
C ARG A 84 -11.32 6.41 5.08
N ILE A 85 -11.05 6.20 3.78
CA ILE A 85 -9.73 5.79 3.29
C ILE A 85 -9.02 7.03 2.74
N PRO A 86 -7.94 7.49 3.40
CA PRO A 86 -7.23 8.68 2.97
C PRO A 86 -6.69 8.56 1.54
N GLY A 87 -7.02 9.54 0.72
CA GLY A 87 -6.47 9.63 -0.64
C GLY A 87 -6.98 8.60 -1.63
N LEU A 88 -8.14 7.98 -1.37
CA LEU A 88 -8.71 6.97 -2.26
C LEU A 88 -8.93 7.54 -3.66
N ASP A 89 -8.38 6.87 -4.66
CA ASP A 89 -8.53 7.24 -6.07
C ASP A 89 -9.63 6.44 -6.76
N LYS A 90 -9.83 5.19 -6.36
CA LYS A 90 -10.84 4.34 -6.99
C LYS A 90 -11.45 3.39 -5.98
N GLY A 91 -12.77 3.36 -5.93
CA GLY A 91 -13.53 2.39 -5.17
C GLY A 91 -13.68 1.07 -5.93
N LEU A 92 -13.69 0.01 -5.20
CA LEU A 92 -13.87 -1.34 -5.76
C LEU A 92 -15.22 -1.91 -5.42
#